data_714116f64d7b14d0dbcc95bd06dd24b2
#
_entry.id   714116f64d7b14d0dbcc95bd06dd24b2
#
_cell.length_a   1.000
_cell.length_b   1.000
_cell.length_c   1.000
_cell.angle_alpha   90.00
_cell.angle_beta   90.00
_cell.angle_gamma   90.00
#
_symmetry.space_group_name_H-M   'P 1'
#
loop_
_entity.id
_entity.type
_entity.pdbx_description
1 polymer ?
#
loop_
_entity_poly.entity_id
_entity_poly.type
_entity_poly.pdbx_seq_one_letter_code
_entity_poly.pdbx_strand_id
1 'polypeptide(L)'
;RPVLVNNWEATYFDFNEEKLLAIAEKAKQLDIDMLVLDDGWFGKRNCDNSSLGDWFCNTEKLAGGLKGLGEKLNAMGMKFGLWFEPEMVSPDSELYRAHPDWCIHAEGRPRSQTRNQLVLDLSRSDVCDYIIKSISDVLNSAPILYVKWDYNRNFSEMGSAALTPECQQEQAHRYILGLYNILEELNKRFPDVLFEGCSGGGGRFDPGMLYYMPQIWCSDDTDAVERIFIQYGTSIVYPAVTISAHVSACPN
;
A
#
# COMPACT_ATOMS: atom_id res chain seq x y z
N ARG A 1 1.27 19.18 -3.72
CA ARG A 1 0.67 17.83 -3.70
C ARG A 1 -0.33 17.73 -4.83
N PRO A 2 -0.40 16.58 -5.53
CA PRO A 2 -1.36 16.42 -6.62
C PRO A 2 -2.78 16.31 -6.07
N VAL A 3 -3.75 16.82 -6.83
CA VAL A 3 -5.15 16.42 -6.67
C VAL A 3 -5.30 15.10 -7.42
N LEU A 4 -5.80 14.07 -6.74
CA LEU A 4 -5.85 12.73 -7.32
C LEU A 4 -7.24 12.11 -7.25
N VAL A 5 -7.51 11.19 -8.17
CA VAL A 5 -8.62 10.25 -8.10
C VAL A 5 -8.06 8.85 -7.86
N ASN A 6 -8.68 8.13 -6.92
CA ASN A 6 -8.40 6.72 -6.64
C ASN A 6 -9.59 5.89 -7.15
N ASN A 7 -9.32 4.77 -7.82
CA ASN A 7 -10.39 3.97 -8.44
C ASN A 7 -11.11 3.03 -7.46
N TRP A 8 -10.63 2.85 -6.22
CA TRP A 8 -11.11 1.79 -5.33
C TRP A 8 -12.64 1.76 -5.20
N GLU A 9 -13.24 2.83 -4.73
CA GLU A 9 -14.69 2.89 -4.52
C GLU A 9 -15.51 2.86 -5.82
N ALA A 10 -14.90 3.20 -6.96
CA ALA A 10 -15.58 3.18 -8.25
C ALA A 10 -15.63 1.78 -8.89
N THR A 11 -14.65 0.92 -8.61
CA THR A 11 -14.51 -0.34 -9.35
C THR A 11 -14.20 -1.54 -8.47
N TYR A 12 -13.65 -1.33 -7.26
CA TYR A 12 -13.03 -2.38 -6.46
C TYR A 12 -12.08 -3.24 -7.32
N PHE A 13 -12.22 -4.58 -7.29
CA PHE A 13 -11.42 -5.50 -8.09
C PHE A 13 -11.88 -5.63 -9.56
N ASP A 14 -13.08 -5.13 -9.91
CA ASP A 14 -13.65 -5.22 -11.25
C ASP A 14 -13.22 -4.04 -12.13
N PHE A 15 -11.97 -3.98 -12.49
CA PHE A 15 -11.44 -2.99 -13.42
C PHE A 15 -10.63 -3.64 -14.56
N ASN A 16 -10.52 -2.89 -15.63
CA ASN A 16 -9.61 -3.10 -16.74
C ASN A 16 -9.07 -1.76 -17.22
N GLU A 17 -8.17 -1.78 -18.18
CA GLU A 17 -7.56 -0.56 -18.72
C GLU A 17 -8.62 0.43 -19.25
N GLU A 18 -9.67 -0.04 -19.93
CA GLU A 18 -10.72 0.81 -20.50
C GLU A 18 -11.49 1.59 -19.41
N LYS A 19 -11.91 0.89 -18.34
CA LYS A 19 -12.59 1.51 -17.20
C LYS A 19 -11.72 2.58 -16.52
N LEU A 20 -10.43 2.28 -16.34
CA LEU A 20 -9.49 3.22 -15.71
C LEU A 20 -9.27 4.47 -16.57
N LEU A 21 -9.12 4.31 -17.89
CA LEU A 21 -8.98 5.45 -18.80
C LEU A 21 -10.26 6.30 -18.85
N ALA A 22 -11.44 5.68 -18.80
CA ALA A 22 -12.71 6.41 -18.73
C ALA A 22 -12.83 7.25 -17.44
N ILE A 23 -12.34 6.73 -16.30
CA ILE A 23 -12.25 7.52 -15.05
C ILE A 23 -11.26 8.66 -15.21
N ALA A 24 -10.08 8.39 -15.80
CA ALA A 24 -9.04 9.39 -16.03
C ALA A 24 -9.51 10.53 -16.93
N GLU A 25 -10.22 10.24 -18.02
CA GLU A 25 -10.79 11.25 -18.92
C GLU A 25 -11.75 12.21 -18.21
N LYS A 26 -12.64 11.67 -17.34
CA LYS A 26 -13.54 12.49 -16.55
C LYS A 26 -12.81 13.31 -15.48
N ALA A 27 -11.83 12.69 -14.81
CA ALA A 27 -11.00 13.35 -13.83
C ALA A 27 -10.22 14.51 -14.43
N LYS A 28 -9.67 14.32 -15.64
CA LYS A 28 -8.95 15.37 -16.36
C LYS A 28 -9.82 16.58 -16.71
N GLN A 29 -11.10 16.37 -17.04
CA GLN A 29 -12.06 17.45 -17.27
C GLN A 29 -12.32 18.32 -16.03
N LEU A 30 -12.01 17.79 -14.84
CA LEU A 30 -12.13 18.43 -13.54
C LEU A 30 -10.79 18.93 -12.98
N ASP A 31 -9.78 19.05 -13.84
CA ASP A 31 -8.40 19.46 -13.49
C ASP A 31 -7.75 18.60 -12.40
N ILE A 32 -8.11 17.30 -12.32
CA ILE A 32 -7.45 16.34 -11.45
C ILE A 32 -6.13 15.91 -12.09
N ASP A 33 -5.04 15.92 -11.31
CA ASP A 33 -3.68 15.75 -11.81
C ASP A 33 -3.23 14.29 -11.96
N MET A 34 -3.84 13.37 -11.21
CA MET A 34 -3.31 12.01 -11.04
C MET A 34 -4.42 10.98 -10.91
N LEU A 35 -4.22 9.81 -11.54
CA LEU A 35 -4.95 8.58 -11.24
C LEU A 35 -4.09 7.68 -10.35
N VAL A 36 -4.64 7.23 -9.22
CA VAL A 36 -4.04 6.19 -8.38
C VAL A 36 -4.81 4.89 -8.58
N LEU A 37 -4.11 3.88 -9.07
CA LEU A 37 -4.64 2.51 -9.20
C LEU A 37 -4.47 1.79 -7.87
N ASP A 38 -5.58 1.47 -7.24
CA ASP A 38 -5.66 0.82 -5.94
C ASP A 38 -5.52 -0.71 -6.05
N ASP A 39 -5.90 -1.47 -5.03
CA ASP A 39 -5.75 -2.92 -4.92
C ASP A 39 -6.30 -3.69 -6.14
N GLY A 40 -5.65 -4.80 -6.49
CA GLY A 40 -6.12 -5.72 -7.53
C GLY A 40 -5.37 -5.67 -8.86
N TRP A 41 -4.30 -4.87 -9.00
CA TRP A 41 -3.52 -4.75 -10.24
C TRP A 41 -2.47 -5.86 -10.44
N PHE A 42 -2.19 -6.67 -9.41
CA PHE A 42 -1.08 -7.64 -9.37
C PHE A 42 -1.56 -9.09 -9.23
N GLY A 43 -0.72 -10.02 -9.63
CA GLY A 43 -0.95 -11.45 -9.48
C GLY A 43 -2.30 -11.91 -10.04
N LYS A 44 -3.00 -12.72 -9.25
CA LYS A 44 -4.39 -13.18 -9.51
C LYS A 44 -5.39 -12.49 -8.56
N ARG A 45 -5.10 -11.26 -8.16
CA ARG A 45 -5.86 -10.49 -7.17
C ARG A 45 -7.20 -10.00 -7.72
N ASN A 46 -8.20 -10.89 -7.70
CA ASN A 46 -9.59 -10.58 -8.09
C ASN A 46 -10.55 -10.45 -6.90
N CYS A 47 -10.03 -10.65 -5.71
CA CYS A 47 -10.67 -10.48 -4.41
C CYS A 47 -9.57 -10.38 -3.34
N ASP A 48 -9.93 -10.14 -2.09
CA ASP A 48 -9.00 -9.88 -0.99
C ASP A 48 -8.30 -11.12 -0.38
N ASN A 49 -8.48 -12.31 -0.96
CA ASN A 49 -8.02 -13.57 -0.38
C ASN A 49 -6.76 -14.16 -1.03
N SER A 50 -6.15 -13.50 -2.00
CA SER A 50 -5.00 -14.04 -2.75
C SER A 50 -3.98 -12.98 -3.14
N SER A 51 -2.80 -13.44 -3.54
CA SER A 51 -1.74 -12.71 -4.27
C SER A 51 -1.04 -11.57 -3.54
N LEU A 52 -1.38 -11.19 -2.30
CA LEU A 52 -0.50 -10.27 -1.56
C LEU A 52 0.89 -10.88 -1.46
N GLY A 53 1.91 -10.10 -1.82
CA GLY A 53 3.29 -10.53 -1.96
C GLY A 53 3.73 -10.75 -3.42
N ASP A 54 2.80 -11.00 -4.33
CA ASP A 54 3.08 -11.29 -5.76
C ASP A 54 3.01 -10.00 -6.59
N TRP A 55 4.00 -9.13 -6.44
CA TRP A 55 4.01 -7.77 -7.02
C TRP A 55 4.37 -7.77 -8.51
N PHE A 56 3.68 -8.55 -9.31
CA PHE A 56 3.76 -8.53 -10.79
C PHE A 56 2.40 -8.20 -11.40
N CYS A 57 2.43 -7.40 -12.47
CA CYS A 57 1.22 -6.86 -13.08
C CYS A 57 0.29 -7.97 -13.61
N ASN A 58 -1.01 -7.85 -13.34
CA ASN A 58 -2.04 -8.68 -13.94
C ASN A 58 -2.32 -8.18 -15.37
N THR A 59 -1.75 -8.89 -16.36
CA THR A 59 -1.88 -8.54 -17.77
C THR A 59 -3.24 -8.90 -18.38
N GLU A 60 -4.08 -9.69 -17.69
CA GLU A 60 -5.46 -9.91 -18.11
C GLU A 60 -6.31 -8.66 -17.91
N LYS A 61 -6.04 -7.89 -16.83
CA LYS A 61 -6.70 -6.60 -16.56
C LYS A 61 -6.05 -5.45 -17.32
N LEU A 62 -4.73 -5.48 -17.45
CA LEU A 62 -3.90 -4.41 -18.02
C LEU A 62 -3.04 -4.99 -19.14
N ALA A 63 -3.60 -5.12 -20.35
CA ALA A 63 -2.92 -5.77 -21.48
C ALA A 63 -1.58 -5.10 -21.86
N GLY A 64 -1.47 -3.77 -21.68
CA GLY A 64 -0.22 -3.01 -21.86
C GLY A 64 0.69 -2.98 -20.63
N GLY A 65 0.32 -3.67 -19.56
CA GLY A 65 0.98 -3.60 -18.26
C GLY A 65 0.87 -2.23 -17.61
N LEU A 66 1.54 -2.03 -16.48
CA LEU A 66 1.59 -0.73 -15.80
C LEU A 66 2.23 0.34 -16.66
N LYS A 67 3.23 -0.02 -17.49
CA LYS A 67 3.88 0.90 -18.40
C LYS A 67 2.90 1.47 -19.42
N GLY A 68 2.15 0.60 -20.10
CA GLY A 68 1.19 1.02 -21.12
C GLY A 68 0.09 1.92 -20.56
N LEU A 69 -0.44 1.58 -19.36
CA LEU A 69 -1.40 2.44 -18.67
C LEU A 69 -0.78 3.81 -18.31
N GLY A 70 0.41 3.81 -17.70
CA GLY A 70 1.10 5.04 -17.28
C GLY A 70 1.44 5.95 -18.46
N GLU A 71 1.88 5.39 -19.59
CA GLU A 71 2.14 6.16 -20.83
C GLU A 71 0.86 6.81 -21.39
N LYS A 72 -0.27 6.10 -21.37
CA LYS A 72 -1.58 6.64 -21.80
C LYS A 72 -2.05 7.76 -20.87
N LEU A 73 -1.91 7.59 -19.55
CA LEU A 73 -2.21 8.66 -18.58
C LEU A 73 -1.33 9.90 -18.81
N ASN A 74 -0.03 9.71 -19.02
CA ASN A 74 0.89 10.80 -19.30
C ASN A 74 0.55 11.53 -20.61
N ALA A 75 0.11 10.80 -21.66
CA ALA A 75 -0.34 11.39 -22.91
C ALA A 75 -1.60 12.26 -22.73
N MET A 76 -2.42 11.98 -21.72
CA MET A 76 -3.56 12.79 -21.30
C MET A 76 -3.17 13.97 -20.39
N GLY A 77 -1.88 14.09 -20.03
CA GLY A 77 -1.37 15.09 -19.08
C GLY A 77 -1.72 14.75 -17.63
N MET A 78 -1.92 13.48 -17.30
CA MET A 78 -2.15 12.99 -15.95
C MET A 78 -0.94 12.19 -15.44
N LYS A 79 -0.69 12.25 -14.15
CA LYS A 79 0.30 11.44 -13.45
C LYS A 79 -0.30 10.09 -13.05
N PHE A 80 0.57 9.14 -12.74
CA PHE A 80 0.19 7.80 -12.33
C PHE A 80 0.69 7.47 -10.92
N GLY A 81 -0.20 6.92 -10.09
CA GLY A 81 0.10 6.41 -8.76
C GLY A 81 -0.36 4.97 -8.59
N LEU A 82 0.20 4.27 -7.61
CA LEU A 82 -0.04 2.85 -7.40
C LEU A 82 -0.17 2.51 -5.91
N TRP A 83 -1.05 1.57 -5.59
CA TRP A 83 -1.24 1.02 -4.25
C TRP A 83 -0.36 -0.21 -4.02
N PHE A 84 0.14 -0.34 -2.79
CA PHE A 84 0.84 -1.53 -2.30
C PHE A 84 0.42 -1.83 -0.85
N GLU A 85 0.46 -3.11 -0.47
CA GLU A 85 0.41 -3.59 0.91
C GLU A 85 1.58 -4.55 1.17
N PRO A 86 2.83 -4.08 1.16
CA PRO A 86 3.99 -4.94 0.99
C PRO A 86 4.46 -5.64 2.27
N GLU A 87 3.90 -5.26 3.41
CA GLU A 87 4.17 -5.91 4.70
C GLU A 87 3.30 -7.15 4.92
N MET A 88 2.34 -7.40 4.01
CA MET A 88 1.39 -8.51 4.08
C MET A 88 1.65 -9.54 2.99
N VAL A 89 1.21 -10.76 3.25
CA VAL A 89 1.25 -11.87 2.30
C VAL A 89 -0.02 -12.70 2.41
N SER A 90 -0.58 -13.09 1.27
CA SER A 90 -1.69 -14.04 1.25
C SER A 90 -1.18 -15.47 1.36
N PRO A 91 -1.82 -16.35 2.13
CA PRO A 91 -1.52 -17.78 2.07
C PRO A 91 -1.63 -18.35 0.65
N ASP A 92 -2.56 -17.83 -0.15
CA ASP A 92 -2.65 -18.09 -1.58
C ASP A 92 -1.85 -17.07 -2.38
N SER A 93 -0.53 -17.17 -2.33
CA SER A 93 0.43 -16.42 -3.14
C SER A 93 1.64 -17.28 -3.47
N GLU A 94 2.35 -16.93 -4.54
CA GLU A 94 3.61 -17.60 -4.89
C GLU A 94 4.68 -17.31 -3.84
N LEU A 95 4.69 -16.09 -3.30
CA LEU A 95 5.62 -15.71 -2.23
C LEU A 95 5.46 -16.61 -0.99
N TYR A 96 4.22 -16.81 -0.52
CA TYR A 96 4.00 -17.66 0.64
C TYR A 96 4.34 -19.12 0.39
N ARG A 97 4.04 -19.64 -0.80
CA ARG A 97 4.41 -21.01 -1.19
C ARG A 97 5.93 -21.23 -1.21
N ALA A 98 6.67 -20.21 -1.64
CA ALA A 98 8.14 -20.24 -1.67
C ALA A 98 8.77 -20.06 -0.29
N HIS A 99 8.19 -19.20 0.55
CA HIS A 99 8.77 -18.76 1.81
C HIS A 99 7.73 -18.70 2.95
N PRO A 100 7.15 -19.83 3.37
CA PRO A 100 6.16 -19.83 4.45
C PRO A 100 6.74 -19.44 5.83
N ASP A 101 8.06 -19.52 5.99
CA ASP A 101 8.82 -19.12 7.17
C ASP A 101 9.08 -17.61 7.27
N TRP A 102 8.73 -16.84 6.23
CA TRP A 102 8.90 -15.37 6.22
C TRP A 102 7.79 -14.62 6.97
N CYS A 103 6.76 -15.32 7.42
CA CYS A 103 5.69 -14.70 8.21
C CYS A 103 6.04 -14.65 9.69
N ILE A 104 5.58 -13.61 10.36
CA ILE A 104 5.54 -13.59 11.84
C ILE A 104 4.78 -14.82 12.33
N HIS A 105 5.38 -15.54 13.26
CA HIS A 105 4.83 -16.78 13.77
C HIS A 105 5.40 -17.12 15.15
N ALA A 106 4.53 -17.35 16.13
CA ALA A 106 4.92 -17.89 17.42
C ALA A 106 5.01 -19.42 17.33
N GLU A 107 6.15 -19.98 17.70
CA GLU A 107 6.38 -21.42 17.68
C GLU A 107 5.33 -22.18 18.50
N GLY A 108 4.84 -23.29 17.96
CA GLY A 108 3.83 -24.12 18.60
C GLY A 108 2.39 -23.56 18.58
N ARG A 109 2.15 -22.43 17.92
CA ARG A 109 0.81 -21.86 17.75
C ARG A 109 0.39 -21.83 16.30
N PRO A 110 -0.92 -21.93 15.97
CA PRO A 110 -1.39 -21.70 14.62
C PRO A 110 -1.18 -20.22 14.23
N ARG A 111 -0.96 -19.96 12.93
CA ARG A 111 -0.94 -18.60 12.40
C ARG A 111 -2.35 -18.05 12.32
N SER A 112 -2.58 -16.89 12.93
CA SER A 112 -3.86 -16.18 12.82
C SER A 112 -3.95 -15.46 11.48
N GLN A 113 -5.07 -15.60 10.81
CA GLN A 113 -5.40 -14.82 9.61
C GLN A 113 -6.43 -13.75 9.96
N THR A 114 -6.18 -12.54 9.50
CA THR A 114 -7.16 -11.45 9.52
C THR A 114 -7.19 -10.86 8.12
N ARG A 115 -8.37 -10.63 7.55
CA ARG A 115 -8.54 -10.21 6.15
C ARG A 115 -7.83 -11.14 5.14
N ASN A 116 -7.83 -12.45 5.40
CA ASN A 116 -7.19 -13.47 4.58
C ASN A 116 -5.69 -13.28 4.34
N GLN A 117 -4.98 -12.59 5.25
CA GLN A 117 -3.57 -12.28 5.08
C GLN A 117 -2.76 -12.54 6.35
N LEU A 118 -1.46 -12.70 6.18
CA LEU A 118 -0.43 -12.85 7.20
C LEU A 118 0.54 -11.67 7.13
N VAL A 119 1.27 -11.42 8.21
CA VAL A 119 2.28 -10.36 8.29
C VAL A 119 3.65 -10.95 7.97
N LEU A 120 4.40 -10.33 7.07
CA LEU A 120 5.80 -10.65 6.80
C LEU A 120 6.67 -10.21 7.98
N ASP A 121 7.73 -10.97 8.25
CA ASP A 121 8.66 -10.69 9.34
C ASP A 121 9.76 -9.72 8.91
N LEU A 122 9.55 -8.43 9.07
CA LEU A 122 10.53 -7.40 8.73
C LEU A 122 11.73 -7.33 9.71
N SER A 123 11.78 -8.16 10.74
CA SER A 123 13.00 -8.34 11.53
C SER A 123 14.09 -9.09 10.76
N ARG A 124 13.74 -9.66 9.60
CA ARG A 124 14.62 -10.41 8.69
C ARG A 124 15.10 -9.51 7.56
N SER A 125 16.39 -9.48 7.34
CA SER A 125 16.98 -8.71 6.24
C SER A 125 16.59 -9.25 4.85
N ASP A 126 16.50 -10.57 4.69
CA ASP A 126 16.10 -11.20 3.41
C ASP A 126 14.67 -10.84 2.99
N VAL A 127 13.76 -10.70 3.95
CA VAL A 127 12.39 -10.20 3.71
C VAL A 127 12.41 -8.72 3.31
N CYS A 128 13.17 -7.90 4.03
CA CYS A 128 13.32 -6.48 3.69
C CYS A 128 13.91 -6.30 2.29
N ASP A 129 14.97 -7.04 1.95
CA ASP A 129 15.61 -7.00 0.64
C ASP A 129 14.66 -7.41 -0.49
N TYR A 130 13.81 -8.43 -0.26
CA TYR A 130 12.77 -8.83 -1.20
C TYR A 130 11.77 -7.72 -1.46
N ILE A 131 11.26 -7.07 -0.40
CA ILE A 131 10.30 -5.97 -0.51
C ILE A 131 10.92 -4.80 -1.27
N ILE A 132 12.13 -4.36 -0.87
CA ILE A 132 12.85 -3.28 -1.55
C ILE A 132 13.02 -3.60 -3.04
N LYS A 133 13.46 -4.81 -3.35
CA LYS A 133 13.67 -5.23 -4.74
C LYS A 133 12.36 -5.23 -5.52
N SER A 134 11.32 -5.89 -5.01
CA SER A 134 10.05 -6.05 -5.71
C SER A 134 9.38 -4.70 -6.00
N ILE A 135 9.34 -3.79 -5.03
CA ILE A 135 8.78 -2.46 -5.22
C ILE A 135 9.66 -1.65 -6.18
N SER A 136 11.00 -1.73 -6.06
CA SER A 136 11.91 -1.03 -6.98
C SER A 136 11.72 -1.51 -8.42
N ASP A 137 11.53 -2.81 -8.64
CA ASP A 137 11.30 -3.37 -9.97
C ASP A 137 10.00 -2.81 -10.58
N VAL A 138 8.93 -2.72 -9.79
CA VAL A 138 7.65 -2.13 -10.23
C VAL A 138 7.80 -0.64 -10.52
N LEU A 139 8.39 0.14 -9.62
CA LEU A 139 8.55 1.59 -9.80
C LEU A 139 9.44 1.92 -11.01
N ASN A 140 10.44 1.08 -11.32
CA ASN A 140 11.27 1.23 -12.52
C ASN A 140 10.55 0.80 -13.81
N SER A 141 9.48 0.02 -13.73
CA SER A 141 8.78 -0.52 -14.90
C SER A 141 7.81 0.46 -15.57
N ALA A 142 7.39 1.51 -14.85
CA ALA A 142 6.36 2.43 -15.30
C ALA A 142 6.56 3.84 -14.70
N PRO A 143 5.97 4.92 -15.28
CA PRO A 143 6.12 6.29 -14.78
C PRO A 143 5.26 6.56 -13.54
N ILE A 144 5.55 5.88 -12.44
CA ILE A 144 4.83 5.96 -11.17
C ILE A 144 5.44 7.07 -10.32
N LEU A 145 4.62 8.02 -9.87
CA LEU A 145 5.04 9.18 -9.06
C LEU A 145 4.37 9.22 -7.67
N TYR A 146 3.56 8.24 -7.35
CA TYR A 146 2.85 8.16 -6.08
C TYR A 146 2.65 6.71 -5.67
N VAL A 147 2.87 6.42 -4.39
CA VAL A 147 2.63 5.13 -3.77
C VAL A 147 1.71 5.31 -2.58
N LYS A 148 0.56 4.63 -2.58
CA LYS A 148 -0.26 4.42 -1.39
C LYS A 148 0.22 3.14 -0.72
N TRP A 149 0.90 3.29 0.41
CA TRP A 149 1.44 2.17 1.20
C TRP A 149 0.45 1.80 2.29
N ASP A 150 -0.17 0.65 2.16
CA ASP A 150 -1.20 0.19 3.07
C ASP A 150 -0.71 -0.89 4.05
N TYR A 151 -1.44 -1.03 5.14
CA TYR A 151 -1.21 -2.00 6.21
C TYR A 151 -2.55 -2.34 6.87
N ASN A 152 -3.23 -3.40 6.43
CA ASN A 152 -4.64 -3.63 6.77
C ASN A 152 -4.87 -4.72 7.82
N ARG A 153 -3.83 -5.10 8.55
CA ARG A 153 -3.94 -6.13 9.56
C ARG A 153 -3.00 -5.82 10.74
N ASN A 154 -3.49 -6.03 11.96
CA ASN A 154 -2.68 -5.91 13.16
C ASN A 154 -1.84 -7.17 13.42
N PHE A 155 -0.79 -7.04 14.22
CA PHE A 155 -0.12 -8.20 14.81
C PHE A 155 -1.08 -8.95 15.75
N SER A 156 -1.06 -10.26 15.67
CA SER A 156 -1.83 -11.11 16.59
C SER A 156 -0.91 -11.94 17.47
N GLU A 157 -0.02 -12.71 16.87
CA GLU A 157 1.06 -13.42 17.57
C GLU A 157 2.40 -12.84 17.14
N MET A 158 3.30 -12.66 18.10
CA MET A 158 4.65 -12.17 17.86
C MET A 158 5.63 -13.33 17.93
N GLY A 159 6.52 -13.39 16.97
CA GLY A 159 7.58 -14.38 16.90
C GLY A 159 8.25 -14.39 15.53
N SER A 160 9.52 -14.72 15.49
CA SER A 160 10.32 -14.80 14.28
C SER A 160 11.02 -16.15 14.21
N ALA A 161 10.91 -16.82 13.07
CA ALA A 161 11.65 -18.06 12.80
C ALA A 161 13.18 -17.83 12.70
N ALA A 162 13.61 -16.58 12.54
CA ALA A 162 15.02 -16.21 12.42
C ALA A 162 15.67 -15.73 13.72
N LEU A 163 14.89 -15.50 14.79
CA LEU A 163 15.41 -15.05 16.09
C LEU A 163 15.57 -16.22 17.06
N THR A 164 16.65 -16.18 17.86
CA THR A 164 16.82 -17.13 18.96
C THR A 164 15.76 -16.91 20.04
N PRO A 165 15.49 -17.89 20.90
CA PRO A 165 14.49 -17.77 21.98
C PRO A 165 14.70 -16.54 22.87
N GLU A 166 15.97 -16.19 23.15
CA GLU A 166 16.36 -15.04 23.99
C GLU A 166 16.03 -13.69 23.33
N CYS A 167 16.01 -13.65 21.99
CA CYS A 167 15.80 -12.43 21.20
C CYS A 167 14.35 -12.28 20.73
N GLN A 168 13.44 -13.21 21.02
CA GLN A 168 12.05 -13.14 20.53
C GLN A 168 11.32 -11.87 21.01
N GLN A 169 11.62 -11.35 22.20
CA GLN A 169 11.01 -10.14 22.72
C GLN A 169 11.45 -8.86 21.96
N GLU A 170 12.51 -8.92 21.16
CA GLU A 170 12.98 -7.81 20.35
C GLU A 170 12.26 -7.73 19.00
N GLN A 171 11.47 -8.73 18.63
CA GLN A 171 10.90 -8.88 17.29
C GLN A 171 10.08 -7.65 16.87
N ALA A 172 9.22 -7.11 17.72
CA ALA A 172 8.41 -5.93 17.40
C ALA A 172 9.28 -4.68 17.10
N HIS A 173 10.35 -4.47 17.90
CA HIS A 173 11.28 -3.38 17.68
C HIS A 173 12.07 -3.57 16.38
N ARG A 174 12.59 -4.77 16.17
CA ARG A 174 13.34 -5.12 14.95
C ARG A 174 12.47 -5.00 13.70
N TYR A 175 11.18 -5.33 13.80
CA TYR A 175 10.22 -5.13 12.72
C TYR A 175 10.16 -3.66 12.27
N ILE A 176 10.01 -2.74 13.21
CA ILE A 176 9.95 -1.30 12.91
C ILE A 176 11.28 -0.79 12.32
N LEU A 177 12.41 -1.28 12.81
CA LEU A 177 13.72 -0.95 12.21
C LEU A 177 13.82 -1.47 10.77
N GLY A 178 13.30 -2.68 10.51
CA GLY A 178 13.21 -3.23 9.15
C GLY A 178 12.31 -2.39 8.23
N LEU A 179 11.13 -1.98 8.72
CA LEU A 179 10.24 -1.08 8.00
C LEU A 179 10.93 0.25 7.66
N TYR A 180 11.58 0.87 8.62
CA TYR A 180 12.29 2.13 8.39
C TYR A 180 13.45 1.96 7.39
N ASN A 181 14.17 0.83 7.43
CA ASN A 181 15.19 0.53 6.44
C ASN A 181 14.61 0.43 5.02
N ILE A 182 13.47 -0.26 4.86
CA ILE A 182 12.79 -0.37 3.57
C ILE A 182 12.41 1.02 3.06
N LEU A 183 11.77 1.83 3.89
CA LEU A 183 11.30 3.16 3.52
C LEU A 183 12.46 4.12 3.21
N GLU A 184 13.53 4.08 4.00
CA GLU A 184 14.76 4.86 3.76
C GLU A 184 15.36 4.53 2.40
N GLU A 185 15.52 3.24 2.08
CA GLU A 185 16.09 2.79 0.81
C GLU A 185 15.19 3.16 -0.39
N LEU A 186 13.88 3.02 -0.26
CA LEU A 186 12.95 3.39 -1.33
C LEU A 186 12.91 4.91 -1.56
N ASN A 187 12.89 5.72 -0.50
CA ASN A 187 12.94 7.17 -0.64
C ASN A 187 14.25 7.65 -1.27
N LYS A 188 15.39 7.01 -0.96
CA LYS A 188 16.69 7.32 -1.61
C LYS A 188 16.69 6.97 -3.09
N ARG A 189 16.12 5.81 -3.46
CA ARG A 189 16.08 5.33 -4.85
C ARG A 189 15.10 6.10 -5.71
N PHE A 190 13.99 6.56 -5.12
CA PHE A 190 12.86 7.18 -5.81
C PHE A 190 12.47 8.51 -5.15
N PRO A 191 13.35 9.52 -5.16
CA PRO A 191 13.14 10.79 -4.44
C PRO A 191 11.97 11.62 -5.01
N ASP A 192 11.55 11.34 -6.24
CA ASP A 192 10.42 12.02 -6.91
C ASP A 192 9.07 11.31 -6.67
N VAL A 193 9.07 10.13 -6.03
CA VAL A 193 7.85 9.40 -5.71
C VAL A 193 7.33 9.85 -4.34
N LEU A 194 6.09 10.31 -4.30
CA LEU A 194 5.41 10.62 -3.04
C LEU A 194 4.85 9.34 -2.43
N PHE A 195 5.30 9.00 -1.23
CA PHE A 195 4.73 7.91 -0.44
C PHE A 195 3.65 8.45 0.50
N GLU A 196 2.45 7.85 0.44
CA GLU A 196 1.36 8.06 1.38
C GLU A 196 1.18 6.84 2.27
N GLY A 197 1.13 7.01 3.57
CA GLY A 197 0.86 5.94 4.52
C GLY A 197 -0.64 5.71 4.70
N CYS A 198 -1.05 4.45 4.68
CA CYS A 198 -2.38 3.97 5.07
C CYS A 198 -2.19 2.78 6.01
N SER A 199 -3.08 2.62 6.96
CA SER A 199 -3.05 1.48 7.89
C SER A 199 -4.47 1.20 8.38
N GLY A 200 -5.31 0.62 7.49
CA GLY A 200 -6.73 0.54 7.75
C GLY A 200 -7.30 1.91 8.13
N GLY A 201 -6.97 2.93 7.34
CA GLY A 201 -7.10 4.33 7.72
C GLY A 201 -5.86 4.87 8.45
N GLY A 202 -6.04 5.53 9.60
CA GLY A 202 -4.98 6.22 10.34
C GLY A 202 -4.27 5.39 11.41
N GLY A 203 -4.25 4.08 11.33
CA GLY A 203 -3.71 3.20 12.38
C GLY A 203 -2.21 3.38 12.69
N ARG A 204 -1.45 4.00 11.76
CA ARG A 204 -0.03 4.35 11.95
C ARG A 204 0.24 5.82 11.63
N PHE A 205 -0.59 6.71 12.11
CA PHE A 205 -0.36 8.14 12.02
C PHE A 205 0.56 8.57 13.16
N ASP A 206 1.86 8.54 12.94
CA ASP A 206 2.89 8.85 13.93
C ASP A 206 4.09 9.59 13.30
N PRO A 207 4.94 10.27 14.13
CA PRO A 207 6.06 11.06 13.61
C PRO A 207 7.12 10.24 12.86
N GLY A 208 7.29 8.96 13.20
CA GLY A 208 8.25 8.08 12.51
C GLY A 208 7.79 7.79 11.08
N MET A 209 6.52 7.47 10.90
CA MET A 209 5.94 7.28 9.57
C MET A 209 5.93 8.59 8.77
N LEU A 210 5.63 9.73 9.40
CA LEU A 210 5.66 11.04 8.74
C LEU A 210 7.03 11.47 8.23
N TYR A 211 8.11 10.95 8.81
CA TYR A 211 9.46 11.20 8.33
C TYR A 211 9.67 10.65 6.90
N TYR A 212 9.12 9.47 6.63
CA TYR A 212 9.25 8.78 5.34
C TYR A 212 8.07 9.04 4.41
N MET A 213 6.88 9.21 4.96
CA MET A 213 5.61 9.36 4.25
C MET A 213 4.95 10.67 4.68
N PRO A 214 5.20 11.79 3.98
CA PRO A 214 4.77 13.11 4.44
C PRO A 214 3.26 13.35 4.32
N GLN A 215 2.51 12.33 3.91
CA GLN A 215 1.06 12.32 3.81
C GLN A 215 0.52 10.99 4.33
N ILE A 216 -0.52 11.02 5.17
CA ILE A 216 -1.14 9.84 5.75
C ILE A 216 -2.65 9.88 5.53
N TRP A 217 -3.20 8.75 5.14
CA TRP A 217 -4.63 8.47 5.07
C TRP A 217 -5.17 8.34 6.50
N CYS A 218 -5.96 9.31 6.96
CA CYS A 218 -6.30 9.39 8.38
C CYS A 218 -7.51 8.53 8.81
N SER A 219 -8.35 8.10 7.88
CA SER A 219 -9.50 7.22 8.14
C SER A 219 -10.11 6.69 6.86
N ASP A 220 -10.63 5.47 6.90
CA ASP A 220 -11.45 4.87 5.82
C ASP A 220 -12.92 5.30 5.89
N ASP A 221 -13.31 6.00 6.95
CA ASP A 221 -14.66 6.59 7.02
C ASP A 221 -14.77 7.76 6.03
N THR A 222 -15.67 7.62 5.07
CA THR A 222 -15.86 8.57 3.97
C THR A 222 -17.09 9.45 4.14
N ASP A 223 -17.87 9.26 5.22
CA ASP A 223 -18.99 10.16 5.53
C ASP A 223 -18.51 11.59 5.70
N ALA A 224 -19.13 12.52 4.98
CA ALA A 224 -18.68 13.90 4.93
C ALA A 224 -18.82 14.64 6.28
N VAL A 225 -19.79 14.27 7.12
CA VAL A 225 -19.99 14.86 8.45
C VAL A 225 -18.97 14.31 9.42
N GLU A 226 -18.75 13.01 9.45
CA GLU A 226 -17.72 12.35 10.27
C GLU A 226 -16.31 12.84 9.91
N ARG A 227 -16.04 13.08 8.63
CA ARG A 227 -14.76 13.64 8.16
C ARG A 227 -14.42 15.00 8.78
N ILE A 228 -15.41 15.82 9.12
CA ILE A 228 -15.17 17.09 9.83
C ILE A 228 -14.51 16.82 11.18
N PHE A 229 -15.03 15.88 11.95
CA PHE A 229 -14.49 15.53 13.27
C PHE A 229 -13.14 14.82 13.17
N ILE A 230 -13.01 13.88 12.22
CA ILE A 230 -11.79 13.10 11.98
C ILE A 230 -10.63 14.05 11.60
N GLN A 231 -10.82 14.90 10.61
CA GLN A 231 -9.77 15.81 10.15
C GLN A 231 -9.46 16.90 11.16
N TYR A 232 -10.46 17.47 11.82
CA TYR A 232 -10.25 18.44 12.88
C TYR A 232 -9.49 17.82 14.05
N GLY A 233 -9.93 16.66 14.54
CA GLY A 233 -9.26 15.97 15.65
C GLY A 233 -7.81 15.61 15.32
N THR A 234 -7.56 15.10 14.12
CA THR A 234 -6.20 14.80 13.65
C THR A 234 -5.33 16.06 13.59
N SER A 235 -5.88 17.17 13.13
CA SER A 235 -5.15 18.45 13.00
C SER A 235 -4.74 19.10 14.32
N ILE A 236 -5.32 18.67 15.44
CA ILE A 236 -4.91 19.13 16.78
C ILE A 236 -3.51 18.58 17.13
N VAL A 237 -3.18 17.37 16.65
CA VAL A 237 -1.92 16.68 16.96
C VAL A 237 -0.91 16.81 15.82
N TYR A 238 -1.37 16.73 14.57
CA TYR A 238 -0.52 16.70 13.39
C TYR A 238 -0.82 17.88 12.44
N PRO A 239 0.20 18.41 11.75
CA PRO A 239 -0.02 19.48 10.79
C PRO A 239 -1.05 19.08 9.71
N ALA A 240 -2.03 19.93 9.42
CA ALA A 240 -3.07 19.66 8.43
C ALA A 240 -2.51 19.27 7.05
N VAL A 241 -1.32 19.77 6.70
CA VAL A 241 -0.61 19.41 5.46
C VAL A 241 -0.24 17.93 5.38
N THR A 242 -0.18 17.20 6.49
CA THR A 242 0.14 15.76 6.49
C THR A 242 -1.10 14.87 6.33
N ILE A 243 -2.29 15.44 6.42
CA ILE A 243 -3.56 14.73 6.31
C ILE A 243 -3.95 14.57 4.85
N SER A 244 -4.25 13.34 4.44
CA SER A 244 -4.90 13.07 3.17
C SER A 244 -6.37 13.50 3.24
N ALA A 245 -6.70 14.59 2.55
CA ALA A 245 -8.04 15.16 2.53
C ALA A 245 -8.91 14.41 1.52
N HIS A 246 -9.73 13.47 1.99
CA HIS A 246 -10.57 12.60 1.17
C HIS A 246 -11.96 13.16 0.97
N VAL A 247 -12.45 13.05 -0.26
CA VAL A 247 -13.85 13.31 -0.63
C VAL A 247 -14.36 12.10 -1.40
N SER A 248 -15.49 11.55 -0.97
CA SER A 248 -16.11 10.37 -1.57
C SER A 248 -17.62 10.58 -1.72
N ALA A 249 -18.22 9.88 -2.67
CA ALA A 249 -19.66 9.70 -2.73
C ALA A 249 -20.05 8.59 -1.73
N CYS A 250 -20.24 8.96 -0.47
CA CYS A 250 -20.71 8.02 0.53
C CYS A 250 -22.20 7.73 0.28
N PRO A 251 -22.59 6.52 -0.17
CA PRO A 251 -23.99 6.15 -0.24
C PRO A 251 -24.52 5.94 1.18
N ASN A 252 -25.55 6.67 1.53
CA ASN A 252 -26.30 6.48 2.79
C ASN A 252 -27.06 5.15 2.78
#